data_d250afd4047ca1ddc4ca451a1637e856
#
_entry.id   d250afd4047ca1ddc4ca451a1637e856
#
_cell.length_a   1.000
_cell.length_b   1.000
_cell.length_c   1.000
_cell.angle_alpha   90.00
_cell.angle_beta   90.00
_cell.angle_gamma   90.00
#
_symmetry.space_group_name_H-M   'P 1'
#
loop_
_entity.id
_entity.type
_entity.pdbx_description
1 polymer ?
#
loop_
_entity_poly.entity_id
_entity_poly.type
_entity_poly.pdbx_seq_one_letter_code
_entity_poly.pdbx_strand_id
1 'polypeptide(L)'
;MWTNRVLMCGIDILLCLWAVYLFFFYFDIFFVRKKKRCLSVIGITLFMVWQFGITTIISFPAYINIAVTIMFTFLAVMMTYEGRWWNKGVFVITFNAIWMLMETLCNYILITYWPQYAAVRQVGSFVSKIFFNAVILALKKVFTDDDIKELPVRYSILLVLIPTGSIYIMNNIFMLGFTNNNGRTRINSTFTVLILLGMNILIFYVYMKLADDLRLRRMAAVYEQQLELCERHQQERELSMLQLRDIKHNMKNNLISILAYAENKEYEKMTGFIEEIMGEGGMVIASISNSGNIVIDSLIGYWYVTAQNKRIIFKTDICIPMIMPFKGADLSLILGNLLENAVEAAEKVEENRYINVKMKFDTVSYTHLTLPTILLV
;
A
#
# COMPACT_ATOMS: atom_id res chain seq x y z
N MET A 1 35.67 -51.26 11.28
CA MET A 1 34.91 -50.92 10.05
C MET A 1 33.55 -50.25 10.31
N TRP A 2 32.76 -50.75 11.26
CA TRP A 2 31.46 -50.17 11.66
C TRP A 2 31.53 -48.77 12.28
N THR A 3 32.52 -48.53 13.18
CA THR A 3 32.73 -47.24 13.82
C THR A 3 33.00 -46.10 12.86
N ASN A 4 33.79 -46.36 11.77
CA ASN A 4 34.05 -45.36 10.75
C ASN A 4 32.83 -45.03 9.90
N ARG A 5 31.94 -46.01 9.62
CA ARG A 5 30.67 -45.74 8.88
C ARG A 5 29.71 -44.92 9.70
N VAL A 6 29.56 -45.22 11.02
CA VAL A 6 28.70 -44.47 11.93
C VAL A 6 29.21 -43.03 12.08
N LEU A 7 30.51 -42.84 12.23
CA LEU A 7 31.13 -41.50 12.32
C LEU A 7 30.91 -40.69 11.04
N MET A 8 31.10 -41.30 9.86
CA MET A 8 30.89 -40.62 8.57
C MET A 8 29.41 -40.24 8.36
N CYS A 9 28.47 -41.12 8.74
CA CYS A 9 27.03 -40.80 8.68
C CYS A 9 26.66 -39.65 9.64
N GLY A 10 27.27 -39.61 10.83
CA GLY A 10 27.08 -38.50 11.78
C GLY A 10 27.57 -37.16 11.21
N ILE A 11 28.73 -37.15 10.54
CA ILE A 11 29.28 -35.96 9.86
C ILE A 11 28.33 -35.52 8.73
N ASP A 12 27.82 -36.45 7.92
CA ASP A 12 26.92 -36.14 6.82
C ASP A 12 25.58 -35.52 7.34
N ILE A 13 25.06 -35.98 8.49
CA ILE A 13 23.88 -35.38 9.16
C ILE A 13 24.20 -33.94 9.62
N LEU A 14 25.37 -33.72 10.24
CA LEU A 14 25.78 -32.37 10.68
C LEU A 14 25.93 -31.42 9.49
N LEU A 15 26.51 -31.86 8.41
CA LEU A 15 26.63 -31.08 7.17
C LEU A 15 25.27 -30.76 6.56
N CYS A 16 24.31 -31.67 6.66
CA CYS A 16 22.94 -31.45 6.20
C CYS A 16 22.22 -30.42 7.08
N LEU A 17 22.35 -30.49 8.41
CA LEU A 17 21.82 -29.47 9.32
C LEU A 17 22.43 -28.11 9.06
N TRP A 18 23.75 -28.04 8.77
CA TRP A 18 24.39 -26.79 8.38
C TRP A 18 23.86 -26.25 7.05
N ALA A 19 23.54 -27.12 6.09
CA ALA A 19 22.89 -26.73 4.85
C ALA A 19 21.55 -26.06 5.09
N VAL A 20 20.73 -26.58 5.99
CA VAL A 20 19.44 -25.97 6.40
C VAL A 20 19.67 -24.63 7.10
N TYR A 21 20.70 -24.52 7.95
CA TYR A 21 21.06 -23.23 8.56
C TYR A 21 21.44 -22.18 7.49
N LEU A 22 22.28 -22.54 6.51
CA LEU A 22 22.67 -21.65 5.42
C LEU A 22 21.48 -21.24 4.53
N PHE A 23 20.54 -22.18 4.32
CA PHE A 23 19.29 -21.88 3.63
C PHE A 23 18.50 -20.77 4.35
N PHE A 24 18.26 -20.91 5.64
CA PHE A 24 17.58 -19.88 6.41
C PHE A 24 18.36 -18.58 6.44
N PHE A 25 19.67 -18.67 6.69
CA PHE A 25 20.52 -17.51 6.82
C PHE A 25 20.58 -16.66 5.55
N TYR A 26 20.50 -17.30 4.37
CA TYR A 26 20.44 -16.60 3.09
C TYR A 26 19.04 -16.02 2.81
N PHE A 27 17.99 -16.82 2.93
CA PHE A 27 16.64 -16.38 2.54
C PHE A 27 16.02 -15.40 3.54
N ASP A 28 16.39 -15.43 4.79
CA ASP A 28 15.96 -14.43 5.81
C ASP A 28 16.52 -13.02 5.54
N ILE A 29 17.54 -12.87 4.69
CA ILE A 29 18.03 -11.55 4.25
C ILE A 29 17.01 -10.89 3.31
N PHE A 30 16.32 -11.70 2.49
CA PHE A 30 15.54 -11.20 1.37
C PHE A 30 14.01 -11.37 1.55
N PHE A 31 13.56 -12.26 2.43
CA PHE A 31 12.15 -12.63 2.53
C PHE A 31 11.68 -12.77 3.96
N VAL A 32 10.42 -12.37 4.20
CA VAL A 32 9.74 -12.55 5.49
C VAL A 32 9.15 -13.95 5.56
N ARG A 33 9.29 -14.62 6.71
CA ARG A 33 8.75 -15.96 6.94
C ARG A 33 7.23 -15.93 7.07
N LYS A 34 6.55 -16.93 6.49
CA LYS A 34 5.10 -17.12 6.64
C LYS A 34 4.71 -17.45 8.08
N LYS A 35 3.56 -16.97 8.52
CA LYS A 35 2.99 -17.28 9.85
C LYS A 35 2.60 -18.75 10.03
N LYS A 36 2.24 -19.46 8.94
CA LYS A 36 1.84 -20.89 8.97
C LYS A 36 3.07 -21.80 9.02
N ARG A 37 3.49 -22.20 10.21
CA ARG A 37 4.68 -23.03 10.45
C ARG A 37 4.60 -24.46 9.87
N CYS A 38 3.42 -25.06 9.78
CA CYS A 38 3.26 -26.45 9.34
C CYS A 38 3.77 -26.67 7.89
N LEU A 39 3.39 -25.79 6.94
CA LEU A 39 3.88 -25.85 5.56
C LEU A 39 5.40 -25.65 5.46
N SER A 40 5.95 -24.75 6.27
CA SER A 40 7.38 -24.49 6.33
C SER A 40 8.15 -25.75 6.75
N VAL A 41 7.69 -26.45 7.78
CA VAL A 41 8.31 -27.71 8.25
C VAL A 41 8.32 -28.75 7.14
N ILE A 42 7.22 -28.93 6.40
CA ILE A 42 7.16 -29.87 5.29
C ILE A 42 8.18 -29.52 4.19
N GLY A 43 8.26 -28.26 3.78
CA GLY A 43 9.19 -27.81 2.75
C GLY A 43 10.65 -28.02 3.15
N ILE A 44 10.99 -27.73 4.41
CA ILE A 44 12.36 -27.88 4.94
C ILE A 44 12.73 -29.37 5.09
N THR A 45 11.80 -30.21 5.56
CA THR A 45 12.05 -31.66 5.68
C THR A 45 12.29 -32.28 4.30
N LEU A 46 11.53 -31.91 3.28
CA LEU A 46 11.77 -32.34 1.91
C LEU A 46 13.13 -31.91 1.38
N PHE A 47 13.52 -30.65 1.60
CA PHE A 47 14.85 -30.15 1.25
C PHE A 47 15.97 -30.91 1.98
N MET A 48 15.80 -31.18 3.28
CA MET A 48 16.76 -31.91 4.10
C MET A 48 16.91 -33.37 3.65
N VAL A 49 15.80 -34.06 3.41
CA VAL A 49 15.78 -35.43 2.91
C VAL A 49 16.48 -35.53 1.54
N TRP A 50 16.21 -34.57 0.65
CA TRP A 50 16.88 -34.51 -0.64
C TRP A 50 18.38 -34.28 -0.49
N GLN A 51 18.82 -33.33 0.32
CA GLN A 51 20.25 -33.05 0.56
C GLN A 51 20.97 -34.28 1.15
N PHE A 52 20.34 -34.98 2.09
CA PHE A 52 20.89 -36.22 2.66
C PHE A 52 20.93 -37.36 1.61
N GLY A 53 19.86 -37.50 0.82
CA GLY A 53 19.75 -38.52 -0.22
C GLY A 53 20.86 -38.40 -1.27
N ILE A 54 21.13 -37.18 -1.78
CA ILE A 54 22.21 -36.92 -2.74
C ILE A 54 23.58 -37.27 -2.17
N THR A 55 23.79 -36.98 -0.88
CA THR A 55 25.08 -37.23 -0.27
C THR A 55 25.34 -38.70 0.01
N THR A 56 24.34 -39.54 0.21
CA THR A 56 24.48 -40.90 0.71
C THR A 56 24.08 -42.02 -0.25
N ILE A 57 23.05 -41.82 -1.07
CA ILE A 57 22.34 -42.93 -1.74
C ILE A 57 22.22 -42.75 -3.25
N ILE A 58 22.10 -41.52 -3.76
CA ILE A 58 21.64 -41.27 -5.12
C ILE A 58 22.78 -40.80 -6.03
N SER A 59 23.04 -41.54 -7.11
CA SER A 59 23.93 -41.11 -8.20
C SER A 59 23.09 -40.82 -9.45
N PHE A 60 22.64 -39.59 -9.59
CA PHE A 60 22.00 -39.12 -10.84
C PHE A 60 23.02 -38.43 -11.74
N PRO A 61 22.76 -38.37 -13.06
CA PRO A 61 23.50 -37.46 -13.96
C PRO A 61 23.46 -36.02 -13.40
N ALA A 62 24.59 -35.31 -13.56
CA ALA A 62 24.80 -34.00 -12.94
C ALA A 62 23.65 -33.00 -13.24
N TYR A 63 23.18 -32.93 -14.48
CA TYR A 63 22.08 -32.01 -14.86
C TYR A 63 20.75 -32.32 -14.17
N ILE A 64 20.41 -33.62 -14.02
CA ILE A 64 19.18 -34.04 -13.33
C ILE A 64 19.29 -33.67 -11.85
N ASN A 65 20.43 -33.94 -11.24
CA ASN A 65 20.71 -33.61 -9.84
C ASN A 65 20.57 -32.11 -9.57
N ILE A 66 21.12 -31.27 -10.43
CA ILE A 66 21.03 -29.80 -10.36
C ILE A 66 19.56 -29.36 -10.48
N ALA A 67 18.83 -29.83 -11.49
CA ALA A 67 17.44 -29.46 -11.72
C ALA A 67 16.54 -29.83 -10.52
N VAL A 68 16.70 -31.03 -9.99
CA VAL A 68 15.92 -31.52 -8.85
C VAL A 68 16.30 -30.76 -7.56
N THR A 69 17.56 -30.42 -7.35
CA THR A 69 18.00 -29.60 -6.21
C THR A 69 17.37 -28.21 -6.27
N ILE A 70 17.37 -27.56 -7.43
CA ILE A 70 16.73 -26.24 -7.62
C ILE A 70 15.22 -26.35 -7.35
N MET A 71 14.57 -27.44 -7.83
CA MET A 71 13.13 -27.66 -7.61
C MET A 71 12.80 -27.80 -6.12
N PHE A 72 13.53 -28.65 -5.36
CA PHE A 72 13.30 -28.81 -3.92
C PHE A 72 13.61 -27.53 -3.13
N THR A 73 14.66 -26.80 -3.49
CA THR A 73 14.98 -25.50 -2.90
C THR A 73 13.85 -24.51 -3.15
N PHE A 74 13.34 -24.43 -4.39
CA PHE A 74 12.23 -23.54 -4.75
C PHE A 74 10.95 -23.91 -3.99
N LEU A 75 10.63 -25.18 -3.88
CA LEU A 75 9.46 -25.67 -3.15
C LEU A 75 9.56 -25.33 -1.64
N ALA A 76 10.74 -25.52 -1.04
CA ALA A 76 11.00 -25.14 0.35
C ALA A 76 10.80 -23.64 0.57
N VAL A 77 11.32 -22.79 -0.32
CA VAL A 77 11.17 -21.33 -0.26
C VAL A 77 9.72 -20.90 -0.45
N MET A 78 8.99 -21.53 -1.38
CA MET A 78 7.58 -21.26 -1.61
C MET A 78 6.70 -21.57 -0.40
N MET A 79 7.02 -22.62 0.34
CA MET A 79 6.32 -23.02 1.55
C MET A 79 6.66 -22.17 2.76
N THR A 80 7.91 -21.70 2.84
CA THR A 80 8.46 -21.03 4.05
C THR A 80 8.28 -19.50 4.03
N TYR A 81 8.40 -18.86 2.88
CA TYR A 81 8.50 -17.41 2.78
C TYR A 81 7.30 -16.75 2.08
N GLU A 82 7.05 -15.47 2.37
CA GLU A 82 6.08 -14.62 1.67
C GLU A 82 6.73 -13.99 0.43
N GLY A 83 5.91 -13.44 -0.49
CA GLY A 83 6.36 -12.75 -1.70
C GLY A 83 6.02 -13.48 -3.00
N ARG A 84 6.21 -12.79 -4.13
CA ARG A 84 5.87 -13.27 -5.47
C ARG A 84 6.78 -14.41 -5.91
N TRP A 85 6.23 -15.41 -6.59
CA TRP A 85 6.93 -16.64 -6.95
C TRP A 85 8.14 -16.42 -7.89
N TRP A 86 8.08 -15.46 -8.82
CA TRP A 86 9.21 -15.16 -9.72
C TRP A 86 10.41 -14.51 -9.00
N ASN A 87 10.15 -13.61 -8.02
CA ASN A 87 11.24 -13.05 -7.22
C ASN A 87 11.94 -14.16 -6.44
N LYS A 88 11.17 -15.07 -5.81
CA LYS A 88 11.72 -16.24 -5.14
C LYS A 88 12.53 -17.12 -6.09
N GLY A 89 12.06 -17.29 -7.33
CA GLY A 89 12.75 -18.04 -8.37
C GLY A 89 14.14 -17.48 -8.66
N VAL A 90 14.29 -16.16 -8.81
CA VAL A 90 15.59 -15.49 -8.99
C VAL A 90 16.55 -15.85 -7.86
N PHE A 91 16.12 -15.63 -6.61
CA PHE A 91 16.96 -15.84 -5.44
C PHE A 91 17.29 -17.32 -5.21
N VAL A 92 16.38 -18.25 -5.53
CA VAL A 92 16.64 -19.71 -5.47
C VAL A 92 17.69 -20.11 -6.49
N ILE A 93 17.60 -19.68 -7.73
CA ILE A 93 18.56 -20.02 -8.76
C ILE A 93 19.93 -19.42 -8.41
N THR A 94 19.98 -18.19 -7.94
CA THR A 94 21.23 -17.53 -7.54
C THR A 94 21.86 -18.20 -6.31
N PHE A 95 21.05 -18.60 -5.32
CA PHE A 95 21.50 -19.38 -4.16
C PHE A 95 22.20 -20.68 -4.59
N ASN A 96 21.53 -21.46 -5.44
CA ASN A 96 22.10 -22.71 -5.95
C ASN A 96 23.35 -22.48 -6.83
N ALA A 97 23.37 -21.41 -7.64
CA ALA A 97 24.53 -21.06 -8.46
C ALA A 97 25.74 -20.73 -7.59
N ILE A 98 25.60 -19.87 -6.60
CA ILE A 98 26.69 -19.49 -5.68
C ILE A 98 27.16 -20.73 -4.88
N TRP A 99 26.22 -21.54 -4.38
CA TRP A 99 26.56 -22.76 -3.64
C TRP A 99 27.42 -23.70 -4.49
N MET A 100 26.97 -24.02 -5.71
CA MET A 100 27.69 -24.92 -6.63
C MET A 100 29.04 -24.34 -7.04
N LEU A 101 29.14 -23.05 -7.32
CA LEU A 101 30.39 -22.37 -7.62
C LEU A 101 31.37 -22.47 -6.45
N MET A 102 30.90 -22.32 -5.22
CA MET A 102 31.71 -22.47 -4.02
C MET A 102 32.21 -23.90 -3.82
N GLU A 103 31.35 -24.90 -4.01
CA GLU A 103 31.76 -26.31 -3.94
C GLU A 103 32.81 -26.64 -4.99
N THR A 104 32.62 -26.17 -6.23
CA THR A 104 33.56 -26.40 -7.31
C THR A 104 34.91 -25.69 -7.07
N LEU A 105 34.86 -24.44 -6.61
CA LEU A 105 36.06 -23.66 -6.27
C LEU A 105 36.86 -24.35 -5.17
N CYS A 106 36.22 -24.71 -4.08
CA CYS A 106 36.88 -25.41 -2.96
C CYS A 106 37.47 -26.75 -3.39
N ASN A 107 36.75 -27.50 -4.23
CA ASN A 107 37.23 -28.77 -4.75
C ASN A 107 38.50 -28.59 -5.63
N TYR A 108 38.52 -27.61 -6.53
CA TYR A 108 39.73 -27.31 -7.32
C TYR A 108 40.94 -26.88 -6.47
N ILE A 109 40.71 -26.05 -5.47
CA ILE A 109 41.75 -25.60 -4.53
C ILE A 109 42.28 -26.80 -3.73
N LEU A 110 41.42 -27.66 -3.21
CA LEU A 110 41.82 -28.85 -2.45
C LEU A 110 42.61 -29.85 -3.32
N ILE A 111 42.12 -30.14 -4.53
CA ILE A 111 42.81 -31.05 -5.45
C ILE A 111 44.19 -30.51 -5.85
N THR A 112 44.33 -29.18 -5.99
CA THR A 112 45.57 -28.56 -6.44
C THR A 112 46.61 -28.49 -5.34
N TYR A 113 46.24 -28.09 -4.13
CA TYR A 113 47.18 -27.80 -3.05
C TYR A 113 47.23 -28.89 -1.96
N TRP A 114 46.10 -29.60 -1.75
CA TRP A 114 45.99 -30.62 -0.70
C TRP A 114 45.24 -31.87 -1.16
N PRO A 115 45.81 -32.64 -2.16
CA PRO A 115 45.12 -33.76 -2.79
C PRO A 115 44.71 -34.88 -1.83
N GLN A 116 45.46 -35.04 -0.74
CA GLN A 116 45.15 -36.01 0.33
C GLN A 116 43.80 -35.72 1.04
N TYR A 117 43.45 -34.47 1.18
CA TYR A 117 42.18 -34.06 1.80
C TYR A 117 41.03 -34.00 0.78
N ALA A 118 41.32 -33.76 -0.49
CA ALA A 118 40.35 -33.78 -1.57
C ALA A 118 39.69 -35.17 -1.78
N ALA A 119 40.42 -36.25 -1.41
CA ALA A 119 39.90 -37.61 -1.47
C ALA A 119 38.73 -37.84 -0.47
N VAL A 120 38.64 -37.00 0.57
CA VAL A 120 37.56 -37.09 1.59
C VAL A 120 36.47 -36.09 1.26
N ARG A 121 35.37 -36.58 0.70
CA ARG A 121 34.21 -35.74 0.28
C ARG A 121 33.72 -34.78 1.35
N GLN A 122 33.68 -35.23 2.62
CA GLN A 122 33.20 -34.44 3.74
C GLN A 122 34.04 -33.18 4.01
N VAL A 123 35.37 -33.24 3.74
CA VAL A 123 36.27 -32.10 3.90
C VAL A 123 35.93 -31.01 2.87
N GLY A 124 35.74 -31.37 1.60
CA GLY A 124 35.37 -30.43 0.55
C GLY A 124 34.03 -29.76 0.86
N SER A 125 33.03 -30.54 1.28
CA SER A 125 31.70 -30.02 1.67
C SER A 125 31.75 -29.13 2.91
N PHE A 126 32.61 -29.41 3.89
CA PHE A 126 32.78 -28.57 5.08
C PHE A 126 33.44 -27.24 4.71
N VAL A 127 34.51 -27.24 3.96
CA VAL A 127 35.23 -26.03 3.53
C VAL A 127 34.36 -25.13 2.67
N SER A 128 33.62 -25.70 1.70
CA SER A 128 32.70 -24.94 0.85
C SER A 128 31.58 -24.23 1.66
N LYS A 129 31.05 -24.87 2.69
CA LYS A 129 30.02 -24.26 3.56
C LYS A 129 30.56 -23.11 4.40
N ILE A 130 31.83 -23.17 4.85
CA ILE A 130 32.50 -22.05 5.53
C ILE A 130 32.56 -20.83 4.60
N PHE A 131 33.09 -21.03 3.38
CA PHE A 131 33.20 -19.94 2.43
C PHE A 131 31.86 -19.42 1.99
N PHE A 132 30.87 -20.29 1.79
CA PHE A 132 29.51 -19.88 1.48
C PHE A 132 28.87 -19.05 2.62
N ASN A 133 29.11 -19.42 3.87
CA ASN A 133 28.69 -18.63 5.04
C ASN A 133 29.32 -17.23 5.02
N ALA A 134 30.62 -17.12 4.69
CA ALA A 134 31.27 -15.82 4.54
C ALA A 134 30.65 -14.95 3.46
N VAL A 135 30.28 -15.54 2.31
CA VAL A 135 29.55 -14.81 1.24
C VAL A 135 28.18 -14.33 1.74
N ILE A 136 27.41 -15.18 2.45
CA ILE A 136 26.13 -14.76 3.00
C ILE A 136 26.29 -13.62 4.02
N LEU A 137 27.32 -13.67 4.86
CA LEU A 137 27.64 -12.57 5.79
C LEU A 137 27.96 -11.26 5.06
N ALA A 138 28.74 -11.34 3.98
CA ALA A 138 29.00 -10.18 3.14
C ALA A 138 27.74 -9.62 2.49
N LEU A 139 26.87 -10.50 1.96
CA LEU A 139 25.57 -10.11 1.43
C LEU A 139 24.71 -9.46 2.51
N LYS A 140 24.60 -10.07 3.71
CA LYS A 140 23.85 -9.51 4.82
C LYS A 140 24.32 -8.12 5.22
N LYS A 141 25.63 -7.84 5.18
CA LYS A 141 26.18 -6.52 5.50
C LYS A 141 25.79 -5.46 4.46
N VAL A 142 25.66 -5.85 3.19
CA VAL A 142 25.29 -4.96 2.09
C VAL A 142 23.78 -4.69 2.04
N PHE A 143 22.97 -5.69 2.45
CA PHE A 143 21.50 -5.67 2.36
C PHE A 143 20.85 -5.48 3.74
N THR A 144 21.26 -4.48 4.49
CA THR A 144 20.75 -4.21 5.87
C THR A 144 19.40 -3.51 5.92
N ASP A 145 18.84 -3.09 4.79
CA ASP A 145 17.57 -2.34 4.74
C ASP A 145 16.36 -3.25 4.49
N ASP A 146 15.34 -3.07 5.34
CA ASP A 146 14.16 -3.88 5.56
C ASP A 146 13.16 -4.02 4.38
N ASP A 147 13.43 -3.47 3.22
CA ASP A 147 12.48 -3.51 2.12
C ASP A 147 12.95 -4.39 0.96
N ILE A 148 12.39 -5.59 0.86
CA ILE A 148 12.49 -6.40 -0.36
C ILE A 148 11.79 -5.66 -1.49
N LYS A 149 12.61 -5.09 -2.36
CA LYS A 149 12.17 -4.27 -3.47
C LYS A 149 11.66 -5.18 -4.58
N GLU A 150 10.35 -5.17 -4.79
CA GLU A 150 9.72 -5.99 -5.83
C GLU A 150 10.03 -5.46 -7.23
N LEU A 151 10.76 -6.26 -8.00
CA LEU A 151 10.99 -6.01 -9.42
C LEU A 151 9.82 -6.50 -10.29
N PRO A 152 9.51 -5.81 -11.39
CA PRO A 152 8.63 -6.34 -12.43
C PRO A 152 9.20 -7.64 -13.03
N VAL A 153 8.29 -8.57 -13.40
CA VAL A 153 8.62 -9.91 -13.92
C VAL A 153 9.66 -9.88 -15.04
N ARG A 154 9.54 -8.94 -15.96
CA ARG A 154 10.46 -8.80 -17.12
C ARG A 154 11.93 -8.62 -16.72
N TYR A 155 12.21 -7.86 -15.66
CA TYR A 155 13.56 -7.65 -15.18
C TYR A 155 14.07 -8.86 -14.39
N SER A 156 13.19 -9.52 -13.63
CA SER A 156 13.53 -10.74 -12.90
C SER A 156 13.95 -11.86 -13.85
N ILE A 157 13.27 -12.04 -14.98
CA ILE A 157 13.62 -13.04 -16.00
C ILE A 157 15.01 -12.77 -16.59
N LEU A 158 15.32 -11.50 -16.92
CA LEU A 158 16.64 -11.14 -17.45
C LEU A 158 17.76 -11.43 -16.44
N LEU A 159 17.53 -11.14 -15.17
CA LEU A 159 18.51 -11.35 -14.12
C LEU A 159 18.76 -12.84 -13.81
N VAL A 160 17.79 -13.73 -14.08
CA VAL A 160 17.94 -15.20 -13.94
C VAL A 160 18.91 -15.78 -14.99
N LEU A 161 19.06 -15.16 -16.16
CA LEU A 161 19.94 -15.69 -17.21
C LEU A 161 21.41 -15.82 -16.78
N ILE A 162 21.92 -14.89 -15.97
CA ILE A 162 23.33 -14.92 -15.50
C ILE A 162 23.58 -16.10 -14.55
N PRO A 163 22.82 -16.32 -13.45
CA PRO A 163 23.01 -17.49 -12.60
C PRO A 163 22.79 -18.81 -13.34
N THR A 164 21.79 -18.89 -14.22
CA THR A 164 21.50 -20.08 -15.00
C THR A 164 22.65 -20.39 -15.97
N GLY A 165 23.16 -19.37 -16.67
CA GLY A 165 24.34 -19.50 -17.52
C GLY A 165 25.60 -19.92 -16.74
N SER A 166 25.79 -19.38 -15.53
CA SER A 166 26.88 -19.73 -14.64
C SER A 166 26.83 -21.20 -14.23
N ILE A 167 25.64 -21.73 -13.90
CA ILE A 167 25.46 -23.16 -13.58
C ILE A 167 25.85 -24.04 -14.78
N TYR A 168 25.38 -23.66 -15.98
CA TYR A 168 25.72 -24.42 -17.20
C TYR A 168 27.21 -24.41 -17.50
N ILE A 169 27.84 -23.24 -17.48
CA ILE A 169 29.28 -23.10 -17.74
C ILE A 169 30.10 -23.85 -16.69
N MET A 170 29.75 -23.72 -15.41
CA MET A 170 30.40 -24.41 -14.31
C MET A 170 30.33 -25.93 -14.47
N ASN A 171 29.19 -26.48 -14.82
CA ASN A 171 29.05 -27.92 -15.02
C ASN A 171 29.89 -28.43 -16.17
N ASN A 172 29.99 -27.69 -17.27
CA ASN A 172 30.91 -28.04 -18.39
C ASN A 172 32.38 -27.96 -17.98
N ILE A 173 32.76 -26.94 -17.23
CA ILE A 173 34.16 -26.80 -16.72
C ILE A 173 34.48 -27.96 -15.76
N PHE A 174 33.56 -28.34 -14.90
CA PHE A 174 33.74 -29.46 -13.99
C PHE A 174 33.96 -30.78 -14.75
N MET A 175 33.16 -31.06 -15.77
CA MET A 175 33.32 -32.23 -16.63
C MET A 175 34.67 -32.25 -17.39
N LEU A 176 35.07 -31.10 -17.93
CA LEU A 176 36.38 -30.97 -18.61
C LEU A 176 37.56 -31.14 -17.65
N GLY A 177 37.44 -30.66 -16.41
CA GLY A 177 38.48 -30.79 -15.39
C GLY A 177 38.69 -32.23 -14.93
N PHE A 178 37.70 -33.10 -15.03
CA PHE A 178 37.83 -34.54 -14.76
C PHE A 178 38.47 -35.31 -15.92
N THR A 179 38.26 -34.86 -17.16
CA THR A 179 38.82 -35.55 -18.36
C THR A 179 40.26 -35.15 -18.66
N ASN A 180 40.66 -33.90 -18.33
CA ASN A 180 42.01 -33.39 -18.61
C ASN A 180 42.80 -33.15 -17.31
N ASN A 181 43.74 -34.03 -17.00
CA ASN A 181 44.54 -33.98 -15.77
C ASN A 181 45.73 -32.99 -15.81
N ASN A 182 45.68 -31.97 -16.68
CA ASN A 182 46.76 -30.98 -16.83
C ASN A 182 46.62 -29.86 -15.77
N GLY A 183 47.70 -29.57 -15.03
CA GLY A 183 47.75 -28.52 -13.99
C GLY A 183 47.36 -27.13 -14.52
N ARG A 184 47.71 -26.80 -15.78
CA ARG A 184 47.33 -25.53 -16.43
C ARG A 184 45.83 -25.40 -16.65
N THR A 185 45.16 -26.49 -17.01
CA THR A 185 43.69 -26.52 -17.18
C THR A 185 42.97 -26.28 -15.85
N ARG A 186 43.46 -26.84 -14.75
CA ARG A 186 42.91 -26.64 -13.40
C ARG A 186 43.01 -25.20 -12.94
N ILE A 187 44.15 -24.53 -13.14
CA ILE A 187 44.37 -23.13 -12.81
C ILE A 187 43.37 -22.25 -13.58
N ASN A 188 43.27 -22.44 -14.90
CA ASN A 188 42.32 -21.70 -15.72
C ASN A 188 40.85 -21.93 -15.28
N SER A 189 40.49 -23.18 -14.95
CA SER A 189 39.14 -23.50 -14.41
C SER A 189 38.86 -22.80 -13.09
N THR A 190 39.86 -22.72 -12.21
CA THR A 190 39.71 -22.00 -10.91
C THR A 190 39.44 -20.51 -11.14
N PHE A 191 40.20 -19.85 -12.04
CA PHE A 191 39.96 -18.45 -12.39
C PHE A 191 38.58 -18.24 -13.00
N THR A 192 38.11 -19.12 -13.89
CA THR A 192 36.80 -19.03 -14.50
C THR A 192 35.69 -19.15 -13.46
N VAL A 193 35.81 -20.09 -12.53
CA VAL A 193 34.82 -20.23 -11.42
C VAL A 193 34.80 -18.99 -10.53
N LEU A 194 35.98 -18.40 -10.26
CA LEU A 194 36.09 -17.18 -9.46
C LEU A 194 35.43 -15.97 -10.15
N ILE A 195 35.62 -15.84 -11.47
CA ILE A 195 34.95 -14.81 -12.28
C ILE A 195 33.40 -15.00 -12.25
N LEU A 196 32.94 -16.24 -12.46
CA LEU A 196 31.50 -16.56 -12.41
C LEU A 196 30.91 -16.27 -11.04
N LEU A 197 31.64 -16.55 -9.97
CA LEU A 197 31.21 -16.21 -8.60
C LEU A 197 31.07 -14.69 -8.43
N GLY A 198 32.06 -13.92 -8.86
CA GLY A 198 32.02 -12.46 -8.85
C GLY A 198 30.82 -11.91 -9.62
N MET A 199 30.55 -12.47 -10.81
CA MET A 199 29.37 -12.10 -11.61
C MET A 199 28.03 -12.40 -10.87
N ASN A 200 27.93 -13.54 -10.20
CA ASN A 200 26.73 -13.89 -9.43
C ASN A 200 26.54 -13.01 -8.18
N ILE A 201 27.61 -12.56 -7.55
CA ILE A 201 27.54 -11.57 -6.47
C ILE A 201 27.13 -10.20 -7.01
N LEU A 202 27.70 -9.79 -8.15
CA LEU A 202 27.39 -8.50 -8.79
C LEU A 202 25.91 -8.38 -9.18
N ILE A 203 25.27 -9.51 -9.55
CA ILE A 203 23.84 -9.49 -9.92
C ILE A 203 22.94 -8.99 -8.78
N PHE A 204 23.30 -9.26 -7.52
CA PHE A 204 22.56 -8.70 -6.38
C PHE A 204 22.66 -7.19 -6.34
N TYR A 205 23.82 -6.64 -6.56
CA TYR A 205 24.00 -5.19 -6.61
C TYR A 205 23.16 -4.57 -7.73
N VAL A 206 23.19 -5.17 -8.92
CA VAL A 206 22.37 -4.72 -10.06
C VAL A 206 20.87 -4.83 -9.75
N TYR A 207 20.46 -5.95 -9.14
CA TYR A 207 19.07 -6.16 -8.72
C TYR A 207 18.59 -5.04 -7.79
N MET A 208 19.37 -4.75 -6.74
CA MET A 208 18.99 -3.73 -5.76
C MET A 208 18.96 -2.33 -6.38
N LYS A 209 20.00 -1.96 -7.12
CA LYS A 209 20.05 -0.64 -7.75
C LYS A 209 18.91 -0.42 -8.74
N LEU A 210 18.56 -1.45 -9.52
CA LEU A 210 17.43 -1.38 -10.44
C LEU A 210 16.08 -1.26 -9.69
N ALA A 211 15.93 -1.99 -8.60
CA ALA A 211 14.73 -1.90 -7.77
C ALA A 211 14.57 -0.52 -7.14
N ASP A 212 15.67 0.08 -6.66
CA ASP A 212 15.70 1.45 -6.11
C ASP A 212 15.33 2.49 -7.17
N ASP A 213 15.96 2.44 -8.33
CA ASP A 213 15.67 3.39 -9.42
C ASP A 213 14.19 3.33 -9.84
N LEU A 214 13.63 2.12 -9.96
CA LEU A 214 12.23 1.95 -10.29
C LEU A 214 11.29 2.45 -9.17
N ARG A 215 11.67 2.28 -7.90
CA ARG A 215 10.93 2.82 -6.75
C ARG A 215 10.92 4.34 -6.77
N LEU A 216 12.10 4.96 -6.94
CA LEU A 216 12.25 6.42 -7.00
C LEU A 216 11.43 7.01 -8.15
N ARG A 217 11.47 6.39 -9.33
CA ARG A 217 10.66 6.83 -10.48
C ARG A 217 9.16 6.75 -10.21
N ARG A 218 8.68 5.68 -9.54
CA ARG A 218 7.26 5.56 -9.14
C ARG A 218 6.88 6.62 -8.12
N MET A 219 7.73 6.86 -7.12
CA MET A 219 7.48 7.91 -6.13
C MET A 219 7.43 9.28 -6.79
N ALA A 220 8.38 9.60 -7.68
CA ALA A 220 8.39 10.86 -8.42
C ALA A 220 7.08 11.06 -9.21
N ALA A 221 6.62 10.05 -9.93
CA ALA A 221 5.36 10.11 -10.68
C ALA A 221 4.13 10.34 -9.76
N VAL A 222 4.09 9.69 -8.58
CA VAL A 222 3.02 9.92 -7.59
C VAL A 222 3.06 11.34 -7.03
N TYR A 223 4.25 11.84 -6.69
CA TYR A 223 4.39 13.22 -6.21
C TYR A 223 3.98 14.25 -7.27
N GLU A 224 4.33 14.02 -8.53
CA GLU A 224 3.93 14.90 -9.64
C GLU A 224 2.40 14.95 -9.79
N GLN A 225 1.73 13.80 -9.72
CA GLN A 225 0.26 13.75 -9.69
C GLN A 225 -0.35 14.47 -8.49
N GLN A 226 0.23 14.32 -7.30
CA GLN A 226 -0.25 15.01 -6.10
C GLN A 226 -0.07 16.53 -6.20
N LEU A 227 1.03 16.98 -6.80
CA LEU A 227 1.29 18.41 -7.03
C LEU A 227 0.24 18.98 -7.99
N GLU A 228 0.00 18.32 -9.10
CA GLU A 228 -1.01 18.74 -10.09
C GLU A 228 -2.42 18.84 -9.48
N LEU A 229 -2.81 17.84 -8.66
CA LEU A 229 -4.09 17.88 -7.94
C LEU A 229 -4.15 19.05 -6.95
N CYS A 230 -3.06 19.31 -6.23
CA CYS A 230 -2.99 20.43 -5.28
C CYS A 230 -3.13 21.79 -5.98
N GLU A 231 -2.44 21.99 -7.10
CA GLU A 231 -2.54 23.20 -7.92
C GLU A 231 -3.95 23.41 -8.46
N ARG A 232 -4.60 22.35 -8.96
CA ARG A 232 -5.99 22.41 -9.44
C ARG A 232 -6.96 22.79 -8.32
N HIS A 233 -6.86 22.18 -7.14
CA HIS A 233 -7.69 22.53 -6.00
C HIS A 233 -7.43 23.96 -5.49
N GLN A 234 -6.21 24.47 -5.62
CA GLN A 234 -5.91 25.87 -5.29
C GLN A 234 -6.60 26.81 -6.27
N GLN A 235 -6.54 26.56 -7.57
CA GLN A 235 -7.22 27.35 -8.60
C GLN A 235 -8.74 27.34 -8.41
N GLU A 236 -9.36 26.17 -8.13
CA GLU A 236 -10.79 26.08 -7.82
C GLU A 236 -11.17 26.92 -6.60
N ARG A 237 -10.35 26.89 -5.55
CA ARG A 237 -10.60 27.74 -4.35
C ARG A 237 -10.48 29.21 -4.65
N GLU A 238 -9.49 29.62 -5.44
CA GLU A 238 -9.33 31.05 -5.83
C GLU A 238 -10.53 31.53 -6.65
N LEU A 239 -11.01 30.74 -7.62
CA LEU A 239 -12.23 31.03 -8.39
C LEU A 239 -13.46 31.14 -7.50
N SER A 240 -13.64 30.21 -6.57
CA SER A 240 -14.76 30.23 -5.61
C SER A 240 -14.72 31.46 -4.70
N MET A 241 -13.52 31.84 -4.25
CA MET A 241 -13.34 33.05 -3.42
C MET A 241 -13.68 34.33 -4.20
N LEU A 242 -13.30 34.40 -5.49
CA LEU A 242 -13.66 35.52 -6.36
C LEU A 242 -15.17 35.61 -6.53
N GLN A 243 -15.85 34.49 -6.80
CA GLN A 243 -17.30 34.43 -6.92
C GLN A 243 -18.00 34.87 -5.62
N LEU A 244 -17.55 34.39 -4.47
CA LEU A 244 -18.11 34.80 -3.17
C LEU A 244 -17.92 36.29 -2.92
N ARG A 245 -16.77 36.85 -3.32
CA ARG A 245 -16.55 38.31 -3.20
C ARG A 245 -17.51 39.10 -4.07
N ASP A 246 -17.74 38.66 -5.29
CA ASP A 246 -18.66 39.32 -6.22
C ASP A 246 -20.13 39.23 -5.75
N ILE A 247 -20.55 38.06 -5.26
CA ILE A 247 -21.86 37.88 -4.63
C ILE A 247 -22.02 38.83 -3.42
N LYS A 248 -21.02 38.88 -2.54
CA LYS A 248 -21.05 39.76 -1.37
C LYS A 248 -21.12 41.24 -1.76
N HIS A 249 -20.41 41.64 -2.81
CA HIS A 249 -20.42 43.01 -3.31
C HIS A 249 -21.80 43.36 -3.90
N ASN A 250 -22.36 42.51 -4.71
CA ASN A 250 -23.68 42.68 -5.31
C ASN A 250 -24.79 42.73 -4.23
N MET A 251 -24.71 41.84 -3.24
CA MET A 251 -25.64 41.83 -2.11
C MET A 251 -25.56 43.12 -1.29
N LYS A 252 -24.35 43.66 -1.06
CA LYS A 252 -24.16 44.94 -0.40
C LYS A 252 -24.80 46.09 -1.18
N ASN A 253 -24.62 46.13 -2.51
CA ASN A 253 -25.20 47.17 -3.37
C ASN A 253 -26.72 47.08 -3.38
N ASN A 254 -27.29 45.88 -3.46
CA ASN A 254 -28.73 45.66 -3.40
C ASN A 254 -29.32 46.14 -2.04
N LEU A 255 -28.66 45.83 -0.92
CA LEU A 255 -29.10 46.30 0.40
C LEU A 255 -29.02 47.84 0.54
N ILE A 256 -28.00 48.49 -0.06
CA ILE A 256 -27.92 49.96 -0.08
C ILE A 256 -29.09 50.55 -0.88
N SER A 257 -29.47 49.98 -2.03
CA SER A 257 -30.62 50.45 -2.81
C SER A 257 -31.93 50.28 -2.06
N ILE A 258 -32.14 49.15 -1.38
CA ILE A 258 -33.31 48.90 -0.53
C ILE A 258 -33.36 49.93 0.60
N LEU A 259 -32.25 50.23 1.24
CA LEU A 259 -32.18 51.22 2.31
C LEU A 259 -32.56 52.63 1.79
N ALA A 260 -32.01 53.01 0.62
CA ALA A 260 -32.33 54.28 0.02
C ALA A 260 -33.82 54.47 -0.32
N TYR A 261 -34.47 53.44 -0.86
CA TYR A 261 -35.93 53.46 -1.06
C TYR A 261 -36.71 53.57 0.26
N ALA A 262 -36.28 52.84 1.28
CA ALA A 262 -36.90 52.88 2.60
C ALA A 262 -36.80 54.29 3.25
N GLU A 263 -35.60 54.93 3.21
CA GLU A 263 -35.37 56.25 3.74
C GLU A 263 -36.23 57.36 3.03
N ASN A 264 -36.39 57.19 1.72
CA ASN A 264 -37.24 58.09 0.93
C ASN A 264 -38.74 57.75 1.01
N LYS A 265 -39.12 56.71 1.78
CA LYS A 265 -40.52 56.21 1.94
C LYS A 265 -41.16 55.73 0.62
N GLU A 266 -40.34 55.36 -0.38
CA GLU A 266 -40.81 54.84 -1.68
C GLU A 266 -41.04 53.33 -1.63
N TYR A 267 -42.00 52.90 -0.79
CA TYR A 267 -42.21 51.47 -0.50
C TYR A 267 -42.61 50.64 -1.71
N GLU A 268 -43.40 51.19 -2.66
CA GLU A 268 -43.79 50.48 -3.87
C GLU A 268 -42.59 50.15 -4.75
N LYS A 269 -41.64 51.11 -4.91
CA LYS A 269 -40.42 50.88 -5.66
C LYS A 269 -39.48 49.92 -4.94
N MET A 270 -39.42 49.98 -3.62
CA MET A 270 -38.64 49.04 -2.80
C MET A 270 -39.14 47.60 -3.01
N THR A 271 -40.47 47.40 -2.96
CA THR A 271 -41.06 46.07 -3.15
C THR A 271 -40.78 45.55 -4.57
N GLY A 272 -40.98 46.35 -5.60
CA GLY A 272 -40.69 45.97 -6.98
C GLY A 272 -39.23 45.64 -7.20
N PHE A 273 -38.28 46.37 -6.57
CA PHE A 273 -36.83 46.08 -6.66
C PHE A 273 -36.47 44.78 -5.94
N ILE A 274 -37.11 44.47 -4.80
CA ILE A 274 -36.90 43.19 -4.12
C ILE A 274 -37.41 42.03 -4.97
N GLU A 275 -38.60 42.20 -5.59
CA GLU A 275 -39.18 41.19 -6.49
C GLU A 275 -38.31 40.96 -7.73
N GLU A 276 -37.70 42.00 -8.30
CA GLU A 276 -36.76 41.91 -9.40
C GLU A 276 -35.52 41.11 -9.03
N ILE A 277 -34.91 41.34 -7.84
CA ILE A 277 -33.74 40.60 -7.35
C ILE A 277 -34.04 39.14 -7.07
N MET A 278 -35.23 38.86 -6.54
CA MET A 278 -35.66 37.51 -6.19
C MET A 278 -36.14 36.66 -7.37
N GLY A 279 -36.30 37.26 -8.55
CA GLY A 279 -36.75 36.60 -9.78
C GLY A 279 -38.30 36.42 -9.85
N GLU A 280 -38.74 35.95 -11.02
CA GLU A 280 -40.18 35.76 -11.35
C GLU A 280 -40.86 34.67 -10.51
N GLY A 281 -40.95 34.86 -9.24
CA GLY A 281 -41.67 33.95 -8.35
C GLY A 281 -42.06 34.67 -7.08
N GLY A 282 -42.72 35.82 -7.23
CA GLY A 282 -43.05 36.75 -6.15
C GLY A 282 -43.23 36.08 -4.79
N MET A 283 -42.61 36.62 -3.75
CA MET A 283 -42.62 36.09 -2.40
C MET A 283 -44.07 36.06 -1.84
N VAL A 284 -44.76 34.97 -2.08
CA VAL A 284 -46.11 34.79 -1.45
C VAL A 284 -45.88 34.37 -0.01
N ILE A 285 -46.03 35.31 0.89
CA ILE A 285 -46.00 35.05 2.35
C ILE A 285 -47.43 34.73 2.79
N ALA A 286 -47.68 33.49 3.17
CA ALA A 286 -48.97 33.11 3.74
C ALA A 286 -48.99 33.48 5.22
N SER A 287 -50.06 34.12 5.69
CA SER A 287 -50.27 34.41 7.12
C SER A 287 -50.80 33.17 7.86
N ILE A 288 -49.85 32.26 8.19
CA ILE A 288 -50.22 30.98 8.86
C ILE A 288 -49.87 31.00 10.34
N SER A 289 -48.92 31.82 10.72
CA SER A 289 -48.46 31.97 12.09
C SER A 289 -48.76 33.40 12.53
N ASN A 290 -49.26 33.54 13.73
CA ASN A 290 -49.53 34.82 14.36
C ASN A 290 -48.86 34.85 15.74
N SER A 291 -47.56 34.69 15.75
CA SER A 291 -46.74 34.72 16.97
C SER A 291 -46.55 36.14 17.51
N GLY A 292 -46.84 37.16 16.68
CA GLY A 292 -46.58 38.57 16.95
C GLY A 292 -45.13 38.99 16.64
N ASN A 293 -44.26 38.07 16.26
CA ASN A 293 -42.88 38.37 15.81
C ASN A 293 -42.85 38.32 14.28
N ILE A 294 -42.74 39.50 13.66
CA ILE A 294 -42.85 39.67 12.21
C ILE A 294 -41.79 38.86 11.43
N VAL A 295 -40.58 38.70 11.99
CA VAL A 295 -39.51 37.96 11.36
C VAL A 295 -39.82 36.47 11.30
N ILE A 296 -40.28 35.92 12.39
CA ILE A 296 -40.61 34.49 12.50
C ILE A 296 -41.87 34.20 11.66
N ASP A 297 -42.88 35.03 11.75
CA ASP A 297 -44.14 34.83 11.00
C ASP A 297 -43.92 34.90 9.49
N SER A 298 -43.04 35.80 9.02
CA SER A 298 -42.68 35.92 7.60
C SER A 298 -41.89 34.71 7.11
N LEU A 299 -40.90 34.21 7.89
CA LEU A 299 -40.11 33.03 7.53
C LEU A 299 -40.98 31.76 7.48
N ILE A 300 -41.83 31.56 8.47
CA ILE A 300 -42.75 30.42 8.50
C ILE A 300 -43.71 30.48 7.32
N GLY A 301 -44.26 31.67 7.00
CA GLY A 301 -45.12 31.88 5.85
C GLY A 301 -44.48 31.56 4.53
N TYR A 302 -43.24 31.99 4.34
CA TYR A 302 -42.44 31.68 3.14
C TYR A 302 -42.20 30.17 2.97
N TRP A 303 -41.68 29.54 4.02
CA TRP A 303 -41.36 28.11 3.97
C TRP A 303 -42.60 27.22 3.89
N TYR A 304 -43.76 27.68 4.40
CA TYR A 304 -45.02 26.97 4.19
C TYR A 304 -45.41 26.94 2.72
N VAL A 305 -45.39 28.11 2.03
CA VAL A 305 -45.70 28.15 0.60
C VAL A 305 -44.72 27.30 -0.19
N THR A 306 -43.42 27.37 0.14
CA THR A 306 -42.40 26.56 -0.47
C THR A 306 -42.66 25.05 -0.29
N ALA A 307 -43.02 24.63 0.92
CA ALA A 307 -43.36 23.24 1.22
C ALA A 307 -44.64 22.78 0.49
N GLN A 308 -45.68 23.64 0.42
CA GLN A 308 -46.88 23.32 -0.34
C GLN A 308 -46.63 23.11 -1.82
N ASN A 309 -45.81 23.95 -2.45
CA ASN A 309 -45.39 23.80 -3.85
C ASN A 309 -44.66 22.46 -4.10
N LYS A 310 -44.02 21.93 -3.09
CA LYS A 310 -43.34 20.62 -3.14
C LYS A 310 -44.21 19.46 -2.63
N ARG A 311 -45.49 19.69 -2.38
CA ARG A 311 -46.48 18.70 -1.85
C ARG A 311 -46.07 18.11 -0.50
N ILE A 312 -45.48 18.95 0.39
CA ILE A 312 -45.10 18.60 1.74
C ILE A 312 -46.14 19.14 2.71
N ILE A 313 -46.68 18.32 3.60
CA ILE A 313 -47.60 18.73 4.64
C ILE A 313 -46.83 19.50 5.71
N PHE A 314 -47.14 20.79 5.91
CA PHE A 314 -46.45 21.65 6.84
C PHE A 314 -47.38 22.04 8.01
N LYS A 315 -46.99 21.72 9.24
CA LYS A 315 -47.73 22.03 10.47
C LYS A 315 -46.88 22.89 11.37
N THR A 316 -47.50 23.84 12.05
CA THR A 316 -46.83 24.79 12.96
C THR A 316 -47.51 24.81 14.33
N ASP A 317 -46.72 24.83 15.40
CA ASP A 317 -47.14 25.05 16.81
C ASP A 317 -46.12 26.02 17.43
N ILE A 318 -46.42 27.34 17.34
CA ILE A 318 -45.50 28.40 17.73
C ILE A 318 -46.05 29.16 18.92
N CYS A 319 -45.31 29.09 20.04
CA CYS A 319 -45.66 29.76 21.29
C CYS A 319 -44.41 30.51 21.80
N ILE A 320 -44.25 31.77 21.36
CA ILE A 320 -43.10 32.63 21.67
C ILE A 320 -43.54 34.01 22.08
N PRO A 321 -42.73 34.79 22.86
CA PRO A 321 -43.04 36.18 23.18
C PRO A 321 -42.84 37.05 21.92
N MET A 322 -43.63 38.12 21.83
CA MET A 322 -43.60 39.12 20.76
C MET A 322 -42.21 39.73 20.60
N ILE A 323 -41.52 39.98 21.70
CA ILE A 323 -40.15 40.51 21.73
C ILE A 323 -39.22 39.41 22.21
N MET A 324 -38.32 38.96 21.31
CA MET A 324 -37.33 37.94 21.60
C MET A 324 -36.00 38.58 22.02
N PRO A 325 -35.24 37.98 22.94
CA PRO A 325 -33.95 38.51 23.38
C PRO A 325 -32.81 38.30 22.34
N PHE A 326 -33.18 37.99 21.09
CA PHE A 326 -32.27 37.70 19.99
C PHE A 326 -32.40 38.70 18.86
N LYS A 327 -31.35 38.94 18.11
CA LYS A 327 -31.39 39.78 16.90
C LYS A 327 -32.22 39.09 15.82
N GLY A 328 -33.09 39.83 15.14
CA GLY A 328 -33.87 39.29 14.03
C GLY A 328 -33.02 38.62 12.93
N ALA A 329 -31.85 39.17 12.63
CA ALA A 329 -30.92 38.59 11.66
C ALA A 329 -30.40 37.20 12.07
N ASP A 330 -30.09 37.00 13.35
CA ASP A 330 -29.61 35.69 13.85
C ASP A 330 -30.74 34.64 13.83
N LEU A 331 -31.95 35.08 14.21
CA LEU A 331 -33.18 34.25 14.13
C LEU A 331 -33.48 33.86 12.67
N SER A 332 -33.38 34.81 11.74
CA SER A 332 -33.59 34.54 10.31
C SER A 332 -32.61 33.51 9.77
N LEU A 333 -31.35 33.64 10.15
CA LEU A 333 -30.29 32.72 9.70
C LEU A 333 -30.48 31.32 10.24
N ILE A 334 -30.74 31.19 11.55
CA ILE A 334 -30.88 29.86 12.19
C ILE A 334 -32.16 29.18 11.71
N LEU A 335 -33.31 29.90 11.77
CA LEU A 335 -34.58 29.32 11.39
C LEU A 335 -34.69 29.04 9.89
N GLY A 336 -34.13 29.94 9.07
CA GLY A 336 -34.05 29.74 7.62
C GLY A 336 -33.30 28.46 7.27
N ASN A 337 -32.06 28.27 7.76
CA ASN A 337 -31.27 27.07 7.53
C ASN A 337 -31.95 25.79 8.04
N LEU A 338 -32.63 25.85 9.20
CA LEU A 338 -33.34 24.67 9.73
C LEU A 338 -34.54 24.30 8.84
N LEU A 339 -35.31 25.26 8.39
CA LEU A 339 -36.47 25.03 7.53
C LEU A 339 -36.06 24.60 6.12
N GLU A 340 -35.01 25.18 5.57
CA GLU A 340 -34.44 24.75 4.30
C GLU A 340 -34.02 23.28 4.35
N ASN A 341 -33.22 22.91 5.35
CA ASN A 341 -32.82 21.51 5.56
C ASN A 341 -33.97 20.55 5.75
N ALA A 342 -35.05 21.00 6.47
CA ALA A 342 -36.25 20.19 6.67
C ALA A 342 -37.03 19.98 5.38
N VAL A 343 -37.14 21.00 4.53
CA VAL A 343 -37.79 20.90 3.21
C VAL A 343 -36.99 20.00 2.28
N GLU A 344 -35.65 20.15 2.22
CA GLU A 344 -34.79 19.28 1.41
C GLU A 344 -34.85 17.81 1.86
N ALA A 345 -34.91 17.56 3.18
CA ALA A 345 -35.04 16.23 3.70
C ALA A 345 -36.38 15.60 3.37
N ALA A 346 -37.48 16.37 3.56
CA ALA A 346 -38.84 15.92 3.25
C ALA A 346 -39.02 15.66 1.72
N GLU A 347 -38.34 16.41 0.87
CA GLU A 347 -38.40 16.21 -0.59
C GLU A 347 -37.82 14.87 -1.03
N LYS A 348 -36.83 14.34 -0.31
CA LYS A 348 -36.20 13.03 -0.57
C LYS A 348 -37.06 11.83 -0.15
N VAL A 349 -38.13 12.05 0.61
CA VAL A 349 -39.04 10.99 1.05
C VAL A 349 -40.08 10.73 -0.05
N GLU A 350 -40.35 9.45 -0.38
CA GLU A 350 -41.27 9.10 -1.47
C GLU A 350 -42.75 9.26 -1.06
N GLU A 351 -43.13 8.88 0.17
CA GLU A 351 -44.51 8.94 0.67
C GLU A 351 -44.60 9.65 2.03
N ASN A 352 -45.76 10.21 2.34
CA ASN A 352 -46.08 10.87 3.62
C ASN A 352 -45.12 12.02 3.98
N ARG A 353 -44.83 12.90 3.04
CA ARG A 353 -43.98 14.08 3.23
C ARG A 353 -44.62 15.05 4.23
N TYR A 354 -44.04 15.24 5.41
CA TYR A 354 -44.51 16.22 6.36
C TYR A 354 -43.39 16.91 7.11
N ILE A 355 -43.64 18.14 7.52
CA ILE A 355 -42.75 18.94 8.38
C ILE A 355 -43.62 19.44 9.55
N ASN A 356 -43.17 19.24 10.77
CA ASN A 356 -43.82 19.75 11.97
C ASN A 356 -42.87 20.71 12.68
N VAL A 357 -43.19 22.01 12.64
CA VAL A 357 -42.42 23.07 13.28
C VAL A 357 -43.01 23.37 14.63
N LYS A 358 -42.30 23.05 15.69
CA LYS A 358 -42.70 23.36 17.07
C LYS A 358 -41.68 24.31 17.69
N MET A 359 -42.13 25.48 18.10
CA MET A 359 -41.27 26.51 18.70
C MET A 359 -41.89 26.98 20.02
N LYS A 360 -41.14 26.82 21.11
CA LYS A 360 -41.51 27.26 22.45
C LYS A 360 -40.40 28.09 23.05
N PHE A 361 -40.77 29.11 23.78
CA PHE A 361 -39.84 29.91 24.56
C PHE A 361 -39.96 29.49 26.04
N ASP A 362 -38.86 28.98 26.60
CA ASP A 362 -38.80 28.57 27.99
C ASP A 362 -37.94 29.57 28.78
N THR A 363 -38.52 30.12 29.85
CA THR A 363 -37.86 31.16 30.68
C THR A 363 -36.91 30.60 31.73
N VAL A 364 -36.72 29.30 31.78
CA VAL A 364 -35.94 28.63 32.82
C VAL A 364 -34.58 28.26 32.29
N SER A 365 -33.57 28.98 32.75
CA SER A 365 -32.15 28.65 32.77
C SER A 365 -31.34 28.80 31.47
N TYR A 366 -30.43 29.75 31.48
CA TYR A 366 -29.45 30.10 30.41
C TYR A 366 -28.34 29.07 30.14
N THR A 367 -28.53 27.80 30.43
CA THR A 367 -27.45 26.81 30.29
C THR A 367 -27.63 25.82 29.14
N HIS A 368 -28.81 25.70 28.54
CA HIS A 368 -29.02 24.83 27.39
C HIS A 368 -29.97 25.48 26.39
N LEU A 369 -29.43 25.91 25.25
CA LEU A 369 -30.21 26.15 24.05
C LEU A 369 -30.63 24.76 23.53
N THR A 370 -31.83 24.33 23.92
CA THR A 370 -32.45 23.21 23.22
C THR A 370 -32.91 23.76 21.86
N LEU A 371 -32.11 23.47 20.85
CA LEU A 371 -32.52 23.60 19.47
C LEU A 371 -33.86 22.90 19.30
N PRO A 372 -34.83 23.49 18.58
CA PRO A 372 -36.11 22.83 18.31
C PRO A 372 -35.77 21.46 17.70
N THR A 373 -36.23 20.40 18.38
CA THR A 373 -36.07 19.05 17.86
C THR A 373 -36.99 18.93 16.65
N ILE A 374 -36.47 19.05 15.47
CA ILE A 374 -37.18 18.63 14.27
C ILE A 374 -37.14 17.10 14.30
N LEU A 375 -38.20 16.51 14.85
CA LEU A 375 -38.42 15.07 14.77
C LEU A 375 -38.81 14.76 13.32
N LEU A 376 -37.81 14.37 12.52
CA LEU A 376 -38.01 13.64 11.28
C LEU A 376 -38.29 12.19 11.68
N VAL A 377 -39.55 11.76 11.58
CA VAL A 377 -39.93 10.34 11.63
C VAL A 377 -40.33 9.93 10.23
#